data_fcfb233b36d5784b002c96a127bc798c
#
_entry.id   fcfb233b36d5784b002c96a127bc798c
#
_cell.length_a   1.000
_cell.length_b   1.000
_cell.length_c   1.000
_cell.angle_alpha   90.00
_cell.angle_beta   90.00
_cell.angle_gamma   90.00
#
_symmetry.space_group_name_H-M   'P 1'
#
loop_
_entity.id
_entity.type
_entity.pdbx_description
1 polymer ?
#
loop_
_entity_poly.entity_id
_entity_poly.type
_entity_poly.pdbx_seq_one_letter_code
_entity_poly.pdbx_strand_id
1 'polypeptide(L)'
;MIAPALYTTDQQTIDRLARYVKNGGHLLATMRSFVADENVKVWHDKAPHHLVDIFGMTYNQFTRPMGVSLKCPDTLADLAGASANDFIEMLSPAPETHVLAWYDHYAWDSYAAITRHAFGSGDAQWVGTRASGGCMAHRACRGLSNAGVHTPGMELAGTVCVRSGTNTAGDTVTYLLNYSGSPITFRAPASGTFLLGHPTDDGEQAVTAETPVTVGDAVTLPRWGVDIIVGRQPTMN
;
A
#
# COMPACT_ATOMS: atom_id res chain seq x y z
N MET A 1 2.16 9.79 -2.61
CA MET A 1 0.67 9.99 -2.63
C MET A 1 0.00 8.75 -3.19
N ILE A 2 -1.19 8.39 -2.70
CA ILE A 2 -1.99 7.28 -3.24
C ILE A 2 -3.35 7.83 -3.68
N ALA A 3 -3.75 7.50 -4.92
CA ALA A 3 -5.02 7.88 -5.53
C ALA A 3 -5.84 6.61 -5.85
N PRO A 4 -6.59 6.07 -4.86
CA PRO A 4 -7.34 4.84 -5.04
C PRO A 4 -8.66 5.11 -5.76
N ALA A 5 -8.81 4.63 -7.01
CA ALA A 5 -10.00 4.78 -7.84
C ALA A 5 -10.57 6.23 -7.85
N LEU A 6 -9.69 7.21 -8.00
CA LEU A 6 -10.05 8.63 -8.05
C LEU A 6 -10.74 8.94 -9.37
N TYR A 7 -12.02 8.54 -9.50
CA TYR A 7 -12.77 8.51 -10.75
C TYR A 7 -12.99 9.91 -11.32
N THR A 8 -13.49 10.83 -10.50
CA THR A 8 -13.75 12.22 -10.89
C THR A 8 -12.66 13.15 -10.38
N THR A 9 -12.18 14.05 -11.21
CA THR A 9 -11.08 14.94 -10.85
C THR A 9 -11.16 16.20 -11.71
N ASP A 10 -11.03 17.36 -11.11
CA ASP A 10 -10.92 18.60 -11.85
C ASP A 10 -9.53 18.78 -12.51
N GLN A 11 -9.45 19.61 -13.54
CA GLN A 11 -8.20 19.86 -14.25
C GLN A 11 -7.11 20.43 -13.33
N GLN A 12 -7.48 21.27 -12.36
CA GLN A 12 -6.51 21.87 -11.44
C GLN A 12 -5.81 20.81 -10.56
N THR A 13 -6.56 19.81 -10.12
CA THR A 13 -6.01 18.67 -9.36
C THR A 13 -5.09 17.81 -10.22
N ILE A 14 -5.46 17.54 -11.47
CA ILE A 14 -4.61 16.85 -12.45
C ILE A 14 -3.28 17.58 -12.62
N ASP A 15 -3.32 18.89 -12.84
CA ASP A 15 -2.12 19.72 -13.02
C ASP A 15 -1.24 19.75 -11.76
N ARG A 16 -1.85 19.71 -10.57
CA ARG A 16 -1.12 19.61 -9.29
C ARG A 16 -0.42 18.27 -9.13
N LEU A 17 -1.09 17.17 -9.49
CA LEU A 17 -0.51 15.83 -9.46
C LEU A 17 0.67 15.72 -10.44
N ALA A 18 0.51 16.25 -11.65
CA ALA A 18 1.57 16.32 -12.65
C ALA A 18 2.82 17.04 -12.12
N ARG A 19 2.64 18.21 -11.53
CA ARG A 19 3.72 18.98 -10.92
C ARG A 19 4.33 18.29 -9.70
N TYR A 20 3.51 17.63 -8.89
CA TYR A 20 3.97 16.86 -7.74
C TYR A 20 4.95 15.76 -8.15
N VAL A 21 4.59 14.95 -9.17
CA VAL A 21 5.48 13.90 -9.67
C VAL A 21 6.73 14.49 -10.30
N LYS A 22 6.58 15.51 -11.17
CA LYS A 22 7.71 16.17 -11.83
C LYS A 22 8.76 16.68 -10.86
N ASN A 23 8.34 17.14 -9.67
CA ASN A 23 9.20 17.72 -8.64
C ASN A 23 9.69 16.70 -7.60
N GLY A 24 9.67 15.41 -7.89
CA GLY A 24 10.22 14.36 -7.03
C GLY A 24 9.18 13.60 -6.21
N GLY A 25 7.88 13.83 -6.46
CA GLY A 25 6.81 13.09 -5.78
C GLY A 25 6.63 11.68 -6.33
N HIS A 26 6.15 10.77 -5.49
CA HIS A 26 5.79 9.40 -5.86
C HIS A 26 4.28 9.25 -5.85
N LEU A 27 3.68 8.90 -7.00
CA LEU A 27 2.23 8.77 -7.19
C LEU A 27 1.86 7.30 -7.48
N LEU A 28 1.03 6.71 -6.63
CA LEU A 28 0.38 5.42 -6.91
C LEU A 28 -1.09 5.68 -7.23
N ALA A 29 -1.52 5.38 -8.45
CA ALA A 29 -2.92 5.37 -8.84
C ALA A 29 -3.41 3.95 -9.12
N THR A 30 -4.71 3.76 -8.94
CA THR A 30 -5.33 2.48 -9.24
C THR A 30 -6.34 2.61 -10.38
N MET A 31 -6.78 1.49 -10.89
CA MET A 31 -7.82 1.38 -11.91
C MET A 31 -8.96 2.38 -11.68
N ARG A 32 -9.55 2.85 -12.77
CA ARG A 32 -10.68 3.80 -12.78
C ARG A 32 -10.37 5.18 -12.18
N SER A 33 -9.09 5.54 -12.08
CA SER A 33 -8.73 6.92 -11.72
C SER A 33 -8.71 7.84 -12.95
N PHE A 34 -9.03 9.12 -12.77
CA PHE A 34 -8.95 10.19 -13.77
C PHE A 34 -9.79 9.93 -15.03
N VAL A 35 -11.00 9.40 -14.85
CA VAL A 35 -11.91 9.02 -15.95
C VAL A 35 -12.85 10.15 -16.34
N ALA A 36 -13.29 10.96 -15.37
CA ALA A 36 -14.29 11.99 -15.57
C ALA A 36 -13.94 13.29 -14.84
N ASP A 37 -14.51 14.39 -15.31
CA ASP A 37 -14.43 15.70 -14.65
C ASP A 37 -15.30 15.77 -13.39
N GLU A 38 -15.31 16.91 -12.72
CA GLU A 38 -16.08 17.18 -11.52
C GLU A 38 -17.61 17.11 -11.72
N ASN A 39 -18.07 17.16 -12.97
CA ASN A 39 -19.48 17.01 -13.35
C ASN A 39 -19.83 15.58 -13.79
N VAL A 40 -18.89 14.63 -13.56
CA VAL A 40 -19.01 13.21 -13.96
C VAL A 40 -19.04 13.04 -15.50
N LYS A 41 -18.64 14.04 -16.26
CA LYS A 41 -18.49 13.92 -17.69
C LYS A 41 -17.17 13.23 -18.02
N VAL A 42 -17.24 12.10 -18.70
CA VAL A 42 -16.06 11.34 -19.12
C VAL A 42 -15.20 12.15 -20.07
N TRP A 43 -13.89 12.19 -19.80
CA TRP A 43 -12.92 12.82 -20.69
C TRP A 43 -12.89 12.10 -22.04
N HIS A 44 -12.66 12.85 -23.11
CA HIS A 44 -12.72 12.33 -24.49
C HIS A 44 -11.34 12.07 -25.11
N ASP A 45 -10.29 12.43 -24.40
CA ASP A 45 -8.91 12.18 -24.81
C ASP A 45 -8.39 10.80 -24.30
N LYS A 46 -7.11 10.54 -24.55
CA LYS A 46 -6.50 9.28 -24.12
C LYS A 46 -6.46 9.19 -22.60
N ALA A 47 -6.90 8.06 -22.08
CA ALA A 47 -6.81 7.76 -20.64
C ALA A 47 -5.40 7.34 -20.24
N PRO A 48 -4.92 7.75 -19.06
CA PRO A 48 -5.55 8.68 -18.10
C PRO A 48 -5.45 10.13 -18.56
N HIS A 49 -6.54 10.88 -18.41
CA HIS A 49 -6.66 12.26 -18.89
C HIS A 49 -5.48 13.15 -18.47
N HIS A 50 -4.76 13.74 -19.44
CA HIS A 50 -3.57 14.61 -19.29
C HIS A 50 -2.44 14.04 -18.44
N LEU A 51 -2.50 12.75 -18.04
CA LEU A 51 -1.48 12.06 -17.23
C LEU A 51 -0.77 10.93 -17.98
N VAL A 52 -1.02 10.78 -19.29
CA VAL A 52 -0.40 9.76 -20.15
C VAL A 52 1.11 9.80 -20.03
N ASP A 53 1.74 10.98 -20.18
CA ASP A 53 3.19 11.12 -20.11
C ASP A 53 3.75 10.85 -18.70
N ILE A 54 2.93 11.07 -17.68
CA ILE A 54 3.34 10.89 -16.28
C ILE A 54 3.35 9.42 -15.88
N PHE A 55 2.32 8.68 -16.30
CA PHE A 55 2.25 7.24 -16.06
C PHE A 55 2.97 6.41 -17.13
N GLY A 56 3.38 7.05 -18.24
CA GLY A 56 4.05 6.39 -19.37
C GLY A 56 3.19 5.29 -20.01
N MET A 57 1.87 5.42 -19.99
CA MET A 57 0.99 4.38 -20.52
C MET A 57 -0.37 4.98 -20.92
N THR A 58 -1.09 4.25 -21.75
CA THR A 58 -2.50 4.51 -22.08
C THR A 58 -3.33 3.25 -21.86
N TYR A 59 -4.63 3.42 -21.76
CA TYR A 59 -5.59 2.33 -21.91
C TYR A 59 -6.86 2.83 -22.58
N ASN A 60 -7.55 1.94 -23.29
CA ASN A 60 -8.83 2.24 -23.96
C ASN A 60 -9.88 1.16 -23.72
N GLN A 61 -9.51 0.08 -23.07
CA GLN A 61 -10.39 -1.05 -22.79
C GLN A 61 -10.23 -1.51 -21.36
N PHE A 62 -11.32 -2.01 -20.83
CA PHE A 62 -11.38 -2.71 -19.55
C PHE A 62 -12.42 -3.83 -19.63
N THR A 63 -12.26 -4.83 -18.77
CA THR A 63 -13.22 -5.92 -18.67
C THR A 63 -13.25 -6.51 -17.26
N ARG A 64 -14.20 -7.39 -17.03
CA ARG A 64 -14.30 -8.14 -15.79
C ARG A 64 -13.76 -9.57 -16.02
N PRO A 65 -12.60 -9.89 -15.48
CA PRO A 65 -12.02 -11.22 -15.63
C PRO A 65 -12.69 -12.23 -14.69
N MET A 66 -12.49 -13.51 -14.99
CA MET A 66 -12.91 -14.66 -14.17
C MET A 66 -11.71 -15.28 -13.45
N GLY A 67 -10.90 -14.46 -12.76
CA GLY A 67 -9.71 -14.92 -12.05
C GLY A 67 -8.52 -15.14 -13.02
N VAL A 68 -7.78 -14.07 -13.31
CA VAL A 68 -6.60 -14.10 -14.17
C VAL A 68 -5.35 -13.91 -13.33
N SER A 69 -4.40 -14.85 -13.42
CA SER A 69 -3.11 -14.74 -12.74
C SER A 69 -2.30 -13.56 -13.26
N LEU A 70 -1.46 -13.01 -12.41
CA LEU A 70 -0.49 -12.01 -12.80
C LEU A 70 0.88 -12.66 -13.01
N LYS A 71 1.48 -12.40 -14.17
CA LYS A 71 2.84 -12.79 -14.52
C LYS A 71 3.79 -11.63 -14.22
N CYS A 72 4.74 -11.84 -13.33
CA CYS A 72 5.71 -10.82 -12.91
C CYS A 72 7.13 -11.37 -12.95
N PRO A 73 8.16 -10.51 -13.02
CA PRO A 73 9.55 -10.91 -12.85
C PRO A 73 9.79 -11.54 -11.47
N ASP A 74 10.68 -12.54 -11.38
CA ASP A 74 11.03 -13.24 -10.14
C ASP A 74 11.54 -12.29 -9.03
N THR A 75 12.09 -11.14 -9.42
CA THR A 75 12.55 -10.09 -8.49
C THR A 75 11.40 -9.38 -7.74
N LEU A 76 10.14 -9.62 -8.13
CA LEU A 76 8.95 -9.03 -7.55
C LEU A 76 8.12 -10.07 -6.79
N ALA A 77 8.74 -10.72 -5.79
CA ALA A 77 8.11 -11.77 -4.99
C ALA A 77 6.79 -11.32 -4.32
N ASP A 78 6.62 -10.03 -4.08
CA ASP A 78 5.40 -9.43 -3.54
C ASP A 78 4.20 -9.49 -4.51
N LEU A 79 4.43 -9.80 -5.78
CA LEU A 79 3.40 -10.02 -6.79
C LEU A 79 3.18 -11.51 -7.09
N ALA A 80 4.03 -12.38 -6.55
CA ALA A 80 3.92 -13.82 -6.80
C ALA A 80 2.57 -14.37 -6.32
N GLY A 81 1.88 -15.09 -7.19
CA GLY A 81 0.56 -15.66 -6.92
C GLY A 81 -0.60 -14.66 -6.87
N ALA A 82 -0.36 -13.39 -7.17
CA ALA A 82 -1.44 -12.41 -7.28
C ALA A 82 -2.33 -12.71 -8.50
N SER A 83 -3.61 -12.41 -8.37
CA SER A 83 -4.59 -12.56 -9.45
C SER A 83 -5.48 -11.33 -9.58
N ALA A 84 -5.99 -11.10 -10.77
CA ALA A 84 -6.99 -10.09 -11.10
C ALA A 84 -8.37 -10.76 -11.14
N ASN A 85 -9.27 -10.38 -10.22
CA ASN A 85 -10.53 -11.11 -10.05
C ASN A 85 -11.76 -10.34 -10.54
N ASP A 86 -11.80 -9.02 -10.33
CA ASP A 86 -13.04 -8.26 -10.50
C ASP A 86 -13.00 -7.29 -11.68
N PHE A 87 -11.81 -6.76 -11.98
CA PHE A 87 -11.66 -5.70 -12.97
C PHE A 87 -10.23 -5.65 -13.50
N ILE A 88 -10.08 -5.49 -14.81
CA ILE A 88 -8.79 -5.24 -15.46
C ILE A 88 -8.92 -4.08 -16.46
N GLU A 89 -7.93 -3.24 -16.51
CA GLU A 89 -7.66 -2.26 -17.57
C GLU A 89 -6.52 -2.79 -18.43
N MET A 90 -6.67 -2.70 -19.73
CA MET A 90 -5.68 -3.19 -20.70
C MET A 90 -4.64 -2.11 -20.95
N LEU A 91 -3.61 -2.08 -20.09
CA LEU A 91 -2.58 -1.04 -20.14
C LEU A 91 -1.62 -1.26 -21.31
N SER A 92 -1.41 -0.21 -22.10
CA SER A 92 -0.42 -0.16 -23.20
C SER A 92 0.73 0.75 -22.77
N PRO A 93 1.84 0.20 -22.26
CA PRO A 93 2.97 1.00 -21.78
C PRO A 93 3.77 1.59 -22.94
N ALA A 94 4.35 2.78 -22.72
CA ALA A 94 5.38 3.35 -23.58
C ALA A 94 6.71 2.58 -23.42
N PRO A 95 7.62 2.65 -24.39
CA PRO A 95 8.86 1.86 -24.39
C PRO A 95 9.75 2.05 -23.15
N GLU A 96 9.76 3.24 -22.55
CA GLU A 96 10.54 3.60 -21.36
C GLU A 96 9.82 3.25 -20.03
N THR A 97 8.62 2.73 -20.10
CA THR A 97 7.82 2.39 -18.92
C THR A 97 8.16 0.99 -18.42
N HIS A 98 8.51 0.87 -17.14
CA HIS A 98 8.74 -0.41 -16.50
C HIS A 98 7.42 -1.14 -16.24
N VAL A 99 7.25 -2.30 -16.84
CA VAL A 99 6.12 -3.19 -16.53
C VAL A 99 6.50 -4.07 -15.35
N LEU A 100 5.69 -3.99 -14.29
CA LEU A 100 5.88 -4.76 -13.05
C LEU A 100 5.08 -6.07 -13.06
N ALA A 101 3.96 -6.10 -13.79
CA ALA A 101 3.17 -7.31 -13.99
C ALA A 101 2.38 -7.24 -15.30
N TRP A 102 2.20 -8.41 -15.93
CA TRP A 102 1.35 -8.65 -17.10
C TRP A 102 0.17 -9.54 -16.70
N TYR A 103 -0.89 -9.56 -17.49
CA TYR A 103 -1.95 -10.56 -17.35
C TYR A 103 -1.48 -11.90 -17.93
N ASP A 104 -1.60 -12.97 -17.16
CA ASP A 104 -1.30 -14.33 -17.65
C ASP A 104 -2.57 -14.96 -18.26
N HIS A 105 -2.89 -14.52 -19.46
CA HIS A 105 -4.10 -14.93 -20.17
C HIS A 105 -3.90 -14.82 -21.68
N TYR A 106 -4.29 -15.83 -22.44
CA TYR A 106 -4.06 -15.94 -23.88
C TYR A 106 -4.54 -14.73 -24.72
N ALA A 107 -5.59 -14.03 -24.27
CA ALA A 107 -6.13 -12.87 -24.98
C ALA A 107 -5.62 -11.51 -24.45
N TRP A 108 -4.97 -11.50 -23.29
CA TRP A 108 -4.57 -10.25 -22.61
C TRP A 108 -3.09 -10.22 -22.20
N ASP A 109 -2.29 -11.21 -22.59
CA ASP A 109 -0.88 -11.33 -22.25
C ASP A 109 0.00 -10.21 -22.85
N SER A 110 -0.50 -9.52 -23.86
CA SER A 110 0.13 -8.32 -24.46
C SER A 110 -0.12 -7.04 -23.69
N TYR A 111 -1.01 -7.06 -22.69
CA TYR A 111 -1.34 -5.87 -21.88
C TYR A 111 -0.72 -5.95 -20.50
N ALA A 112 -0.15 -4.81 -20.07
CA ALA A 112 0.36 -4.69 -18.71
C ALA A 112 -0.79 -4.58 -17.70
N ALA A 113 -0.58 -5.15 -16.51
CA ALA A 113 -1.48 -5.05 -15.37
C ALA A 113 -1.00 -3.98 -14.36
N ILE A 114 0.31 -3.85 -14.20
CA ILE A 114 0.93 -2.89 -13.28
C ILE A 114 2.15 -2.27 -13.98
N THR A 115 2.24 -0.95 -13.96
CA THR A 115 3.34 -0.20 -14.55
C THR A 115 3.95 0.78 -13.56
N ARG A 116 5.21 1.17 -13.82
CA ARG A 116 5.91 2.26 -13.15
C ARG A 116 6.69 3.07 -14.17
N HIS A 117 6.57 4.37 -14.13
CA HIS A 117 7.24 5.30 -15.03
C HIS A 117 7.96 6.41 -14.24
N ALA A 118 9.19 6.70 -14.60
CA ALA A 118 9.95 7.83 -14.06
C ALA A 118 9.55 9.10 -14.81
N PHE A 119 9.19 10.16 -14.10
CA PHE A 119 8.82 11.43 -14.70
C PHE A 119 9.40 12.61 -13.93
N GLY A 120 10.26 13.39 -14.57
CA GLY A 120 11.00 14.44 -13.90
C GLY A 120 11.93 13.86 -12.84
N SER A 121 11.82 14.32 -11.59
CA SER A 121 12.60 13.80 -10.46
C SER A 121 11.83 12.75 -9.64
N GLY A 122 10.58 12.44 -9.99
CA GLY A 122 9.72 11.50 -9.29
C GLY A 122 9.34 10.29 -10.12
N ASP A 123 8.35 9.56 -9.68
CA ASP A 123 7.76 8.44 -10.42
C ASP A 123 6.25 8.31 -10.21
N ALA A 124 5.61 7.67 -11.17
CA ALA A 124 4.20 7.31 -11.10
C ALA A 124 4.00 5.82 -11.36
N GLN A 125 3.18 5.18 -10.55
CA GLN A 125 2.82 3.78 -10.66
C GLN A 125 1.31 3.67 -10.90
N TRP A 126 0.93 2.81 -11.85
CA TRP A 126 -0.47 2.50 -12.12
C TRP A 126 -0.74 1.02 -11.85
N VAL A 127 -1.83 0.75 -11.13
CA VAL A 127 -2.34 -0.60 -10.89
C VAL A 127 -3.68 -0.73 -11.58
N GLY A 128 -3.68 -1.33 -12.78
CA GLY A 128 -4.85 -1.46 -13.67
C GLY A 128 -5.83 -2.57 -13.28
N THR A 129 -5.71 -3.13 -12.08
CA THR A 129 -6.58 -4.20 -11.61
C THR A 129 -6.77 -4.17 -10.11
N ARG A 130 -7.83 -4.81 -9.63
CA ARG A 130 -7.95 -5.19 -8.22
C ARG A 130 -7.21 -6.50 -7.98
N ALA A 131 -5.93 -6.38 -7.65
CA ALA A 131 -5.10 -7.53 -7.39
C ALA A 131 -5.39 -8.16 -6.01
N SER A 132 -5.39 -9.50 -5.97
CA SER A 132 -5.57 -10.29 -4.74
C SER A 132 -4.27 -10.47 -3.95
N GLY A 133 -4.33 -11.20 -2.82
CA GLY A 133 -3.15 -11.70 -2.12
C GLY A 133 -2.30 -10.63 -1.43
N GLY A 134 -2.89 -9.53 -0.95
CA GLY A 134 -2.11 -8.47 -0.27
C GLY A 134 -1.27 -7.60 -1.22
N CYS A 135 -1.28 -7.88 -2.52
CA CYS A 135 -0.51 -7.16 -3.55
C CYS A 135 -0.65 -5.63 -3.45
N MET A 136 -1.88 -5.13 -3.24
CA MET A 136 -2.12 -3.68 -3.10
C MET A 136 -1.41 -3.08 -1.88
N ALA A 137 -1.44 -3.78 -0.74
CA ALA A 137 -0.75 -3.34 0.46
C ALA A 137 0.77 -3.32 0.24
N HIS A 138 1.32 -4.37 -0.35
CA HIS A 138 2.75 -4.43 -0.70
C HIS A 138 3.16 -3.33 -1.69
N ARG A 139 2.35 -3.06 -2.72
CA ARG A 139 2.61 -1.96 -3.66
C ARG A 139 2.61 -0.59 -2.97
N ALA A 140 1.65 -0.36 -2.06
CA ALA A 140 1.59 0.86 -1.28
C ALA A 140 2.81 0.99 -0.35
N CYS A 141 3.20 -0.07 0.37
CA CYS A 141 4.39 -0.08 1.23
C CYS A 141 5.67 0.18 0.43
N ARG A 142 5.84 -0.46 -0.74
CA ARG A 142 6.99 -0.18 -1.63
C ARG A 142 6.99 1.25 -2.14
N GLY A 143 5.84 1.81 -2.49
CA GLY A 143 5.71 3.22 -2.87
C GLY A 143 6.13 4.16 -1.74
N LEU A 144 5.76 3.86 -0.50
CA LEU A 144 6.19 4.60 0.67
C LEU A 144 7.69 4.48 0.91
N SER A 145 8.25 3.26 0.82
CA SER A 145 9.71 3.04 0.96
C SER A 145 10.50 3.79 -0.10
N ASN A 146 10.06 3.79 -1.36
CA ASN A 146 10.70 4.55 -2.44
C ASN A 146 10.65 6.08 -2.18
N ALA A 147 9.62 6.54 -1.49
CA ALA A 147 9.48 7.94 -1.06
C ALA A 147 10.27 8.26 0.22
N GLY A 148 11.08 7.33 0.73
CA GLY A 148 11.82 7.51 1.98
C GLY A 148 10.94 7.49 3.23
N VAL A 149 9.68 7.09 3.12
CA VAL A 149 8.75 6.99 4.26
C VAL A 149 8.83 5.59 4.84
N HIS A 150 9.33 5.49 6.05
CA HIS A 150 9.39 4.26 6.83
C HIS A 150 8.58 4.42 8.11
N THR A 151 7.70 3.46 8.38
CA THR A 151 6.95 3.42 9.63
C THR A 151 7.12 2.06 10.31
N PRO A 152 7.11 2.00 11.64
CA PRO A 152 7.28 0.74 12.38
C PRO A 152 6.30 -0.37 11.98
N GLY A 153 5.13 0.01 11.45
CA GLY A 153 4.10 -0.95 11.06
C GLY A 153 4.19 -1.46 9.61
N MET A 154 5.12 -0.95 8.79
CA MET A 154 5.17 -1.36 7.37
C MET A 154 5.59 -2.82 7.18
N GLU A 155 6.54 -3.30 7.98
CA GLU A 155 7.01 -4.70 7.96
C GLU A 155 5.95 -5.68 8.47
N LEU A 156 5.02 -5.18 9.27
CA LEU A 156 3.93 -5.94 9.88
C LEU A 156 2.62 -5.83 9.11
N ALA A 157 2.61 -5.11 7.97
CA ALA A 157 1.43 -4.95 7.15
C ALA A 157 0.88 -6.30 6.66
N GLY A 158 -0.39 -6.56 6.98
CA GLY A 158 -1.05 -7.84 6.68
C GLY A 158 -0.92 -8.89 7.79
N THR A 159 -0.07 -8.69 8.79
CA THR A 159 0.07 -9.57 9.97
C THR A 159 -0.67 -8.97 11.16
N VAL A 160 -0.26 -7.80 11.62
CA VAL A 160 -0.88 -7.07 12.72
C VAL A 160 -1.11 -5.62 12.31
N CYS A 161 -2.21 -5.04 12.75
CA CYS A 161 -2.45 -3.63 12.51
C CYS A 161 -1.70 -2.79 13.54
N VAL A 162 -0.77 -1.96 13.08
CA VAL A 162 0.00 -1.04 13.92
C VAL A 162 -0.44 0.39 13.67
N ARG A 163 -0.66 1.15 14.74
CA ARG A 163 -0.90 2.59 14.69
C ARG A 163 -0.03 3.26 15.73
N SER A 164 0.64 4.33 15.34
CA SER A 164 1.51 5.09 16.24
C SER A 164 1.14 6.55 16.24
N GLY A 165 1.36 7.20 17.37
CA GLY A 165 1.13 8.62 17.57
C GLY A 165 1.89 9.11 18.80
N THR A 166 1.72 10.38 19.12
CA THR A 166 2.31 11.00 20.32
C THR A 166 1.18 11.46 21.25
N ASN A 167 1.29 11.16 22.54
CA ASN A 167 0.34 11.63 23.52
C ASN A 167 0.63 13.10 23.96
N THR A 168 -0.21 13.66 24.80
CA THR A 168 -0.04 15.03 25.29
C THR A 168 1.19 15.23 26.17
N ALA A 169 1.77 14.15 26.72
CA ALA A 169 3.01 14.18 27.49
C ALA A 169 4.27 14.08 26.62
N GLY A 170 4.10 13.90 25.29
CA GLY A 170 5.20 13.73 24.35
C GLY A 170 5.67 12.29 24.18
N ASP A 171 5.07 11.30 24.86
CA ASP A 171 5.43 9.90 24.73
C ASP A 171 4.93 9.34 23.40
N THR A 172 5.70 8.43 22.81
CA THR A 172 5.25 7.65 21.65
C THR A 172 4.29 6.56 22.10
N VAL A 173 3.13 6.49 21.49
CA VAL A 173 2.11 5.46 21.75
C VAL A 173 1.92 4.62 20.51
N THR A 174 2.14 3.32 20.63
CA THR A 174 2.00 2.36 19.52
C THR A 174 0.94 1.31 19.84
N TYR A 175 -0.16 1.36 19.12
CA TYR A 175 -1.26 0.39 19.21
C TYR A 175 -0.94 -0.83 18.36
N LEU A 176 -1.14 -2.01 18.93
CA LEU A 176 -1.00 -3.32 18.32
C LEU A 176 -2.37 -4.01 18.32
N LEU A 177 -2.91 -4.30 17.14
CA LEU A 177 -4.29 -4.77 16.98
C LEU A 177 -4.30 -6.05 16.13
N ASN A 178 -4.66 -7.17 16.73
CA ASN A 178 -4.88 -8.43 16.04
C ASN A 178 -6.34 -8.54 15.60
N TYR A 179 -6.61 -8.36 14.31
CA TYR A 179 -7.96 -8.50 13.72
C TYR A 179 -8.23 -9.92 13.20
N SER A 180 -7.45 -10.91 13.61
CA SER A 180 -7.67 -12.30 13.20
C SER A 180 -8.33 -13.15 14.30
N GLY A 181 -8.99 -14.21 13.89
CA GLY A 181 -9.55 -15.22 14.79
C GLY A 181 -8.52 -16.19 15.39
N SER A 182 -7.22 -15.97 15.14
CA SER A 182 -6.11 -16.78 15.63
C SER A 182 -5.08 -15.89 16.32
N PRO A 183 -4.30 -16.43 17.27
CA PRO A 183 -3.15 -15.73 17.83
C PRO A 183 -2.12 -15.43 16.75
N ILE A 184 -1.38 -14.35 16.94
CA ILE A 184 -0.30 -13.97 16.04
C ILE A 184 0.95 -13.61 16.81
N THR A 185 2.10 -14.11 16.33
CA THR A 185 3.42 -13.76 16.87
C THR A 185 4.18 -12.91 15.85
N PHE A 186 4.75 -11.81 16.30
CA PHE A 186 5.50 -10.87 15.48
C PHE A 186 6.63 -10.23 16.28
N ARG A 187 7.49 -9.44 15.62
CA ARG A 187 8.55 -8.67 16.27
C ARG A 187 8.00 -7.30 16.69
N ALA A 188 8.26 -6.91 17.93
CA ALA A 188 7.82 -5.62 18.48
C ALA A 188 8.31 -4.45 17.59
N PRO A 189 7.41 -3.59 17.12
CA PRO A 189 7.77 -2.47 16.24
C PRO A 189 8.29 -1.25 16.99
N ALA A 190 8.21 -1.23 18.32
CA ALA A 190 8.62 -0.12 19.17
C ALA A 190 9.14 -0.65 20.51
N SER A 191 9.97 0.16 21.17
CA SER A 191 10.39 -0.08 22.55
C SER A 191 9.55 0.73 23.52
N GLY A 192 9.34 0.22 24.74
CA GLY A 192 8.57 0.89 25.77
C GLY A 192 8.05 -0.08 26.82
N THR A 193 6.87 0.17 27.34
CA THR A 193 6.15 -0.70 28.26
C THR A 193 4.73 -0.97 27.73
N PHE A 194 4.23 -2.18 27.97
CA PHE A 194 2.82 -2.48 27.65
C PHE A 194 1.90 -1.75 28.61
N LEU A 195 0.86 -1.13 28.05
CA LEU A 195 -0.11 -0.37 28.83
C LEU A 195 -1.23 -1.26 29.40
N LEU A 196 -1.72 -2.20 28.62
CA LEU A 196 -2.87 -3.03 28.98
C LEU A 196 -2.45 -4.38 29.55
N GLY A 197 -1.46 -5.01 28.92
CA GLY A 197 -1.17 -6.41 29.09
C GLY A 197 -2.16 -7.31 28.34
N HIS A 198 -1.77 -8.56 28.09
CA HIS A 198 -2.60 -9.51 27.38
C HIS A 198 -2.28 -10.95 27.84
N PRO A 199 -3.25 -11.88 27.81
CA PRO A 199 -2.98 -13.28 28.07
C PRO A 199 -2.13 -13.88 26.96
N THR A 200 -1.30 -14.87 27.30
CA THR A 200 -0.68 -15.78 26.33
C THR A 200 -1.65 -16.92 26.01
N ASP A 201 -1.51 -17.54 24.83
CA ASP A 201 -2.46 -18.56 24.34
C ASP A 201 -2.54 -19.83 25.19
N ASP A 202 -1.44 -20.16 25.87
CA ASP A 202 -1.33 -21.31 26.77
C ASP A 202 -1.85 -21.03 28.19
N GLY A 203 -2.22 -19.78 28.47
CA GLY A 203 -2.74 -19.37 29.78
C GLY A 203 -1.72 -19.37 30.91
N GLU A 204 -0.47 -19.76 30.66
CA GLU A 204 0.56 -19.89 31.69
C GLU A 204 1.34 -18.60 31.96
N GLN A 205 1.43 -17.68 31.01
CA GLN A 205 2.10 -16.40 31.21
C GLN A 205 1.31 -15.26 30.59
N ALA A 206 0.68 -14.45 31.40
CA ALA A 206 0.10 -13.20 30.94
C ALA A 206 1.20 -12.13 30.89
N VAL A 207 1.29 -11.41 29.78
CA VAL A 207 2.01 -10.14 29.73
C VAL A 207 1.21 -9.15 30.58
N THR A 208 1.81 -8.63 31.63
CA THR A 208 1.14 -7.66 32.52
C THR A 208 1.34 -6.22 32.03
N ALA A 209 0.47 -5.32 32.45
CA ALA A 209 0.71 -3.90 32.29
C ALA A 209 2.08 -3.52 32.88
N GLU A 210 2.76 -2.54 32.25
CA GLU A 210 4.11 -2.08 32.59
C GLU A 210 5.24 -3.06 32.29
N THR A 211 4.98 -4.25 31.70
CA THR A 211 6.03 -5.15 31.22
C THR A 211 6.84 -4.43 30.14
N PRO A 212 8.18 -4.34 30.30
CA PRO A 212 9.03 -3.71 29.29
C PRO A 212 9.11 -4.54 28.02
N VAL A 213 9.26 -3.89 26.90
CA VAL A 213 9.44 -4.47 25.57
C VAL A 213 10.46 -3.68 24.77
N THR A 214 11.29 -4.34 24.01
CA THR A 214 12.29 -3.74 23.12
C THR A 214 11.95 -4.04 21.66
N VAL A 215 12.27 -3.12 20.76
CA VAL A 215 12.15 -3.37 19.31
C VAL A 215 12.81 -4.69 18.95
N GLY A 216 12.08 -5.55 18.24
CA GLY A 216 12.55 -6.88 17.82
C GLY A 216 12.23 -8.01 18.79
N ASP A 217 11.74 -7.74 20.00
CA ASP A 217 11.26 -8.78 20.90
C ASP A 217 10.07 -9.54 20.31
N ALA A 218 9.95 -10.83 20.60
CA ALA A 218 8.80 -11.61 20.17
C ALA A 218 7.58 -11.22 21.03
N VAL A 219 6.50 -10.84 20.36
CA VAL A 219 5.21 -10.49 20.97
C VAL A 219 4.13 -11.38 20.38
N THR A 220 3.33 -12.01 21.24
CA THR A 220 2.18 -12.82 20.82
C THR A 220 0.90 -12.18 21.31
N LEU A 221 0.07 -11.67 20.40
CA LEU A 221 -1.27 -11.21 20.72
C LEU A 221 -2.28 -12.33 20.54
N PRO A 222 -3.22 -12.52 21.49
CA PRO A 222 -4.30 -13.48 21.35
C PRO A 222 -5.22 -13.09 20.17
N ARG A 223 -6.11 -14.00 19.77
CA ARG A 223 -7.16 -13.69 18.79
C ARG A 223 -7.96 -12.46 19.23
N TRP A 224 -8.18 -11.54 18.29
CA TRP A 224 -8.88 -10.27 18.54
C TRP A 224 -8.23 -9.42 19.64
N GLY A 225 -6.95 -9.70 19.94
CA GLY A 225 -6.20 -9.04 21.01
C GLY A 225 -5.76 -7.63 20.64
N VAL A 226 -5.62 -6.82 21.66
CA VAL A 226 -5.08 -5.46 21.57
C VAL A 226 -4.08 -5.25 22.69
N ASP A 227 -2.96 -4.59 22.39
CA ASP A 227 -2.11 -3.99 23.40
C ASP A 227 -1.51 -2.67 22.89
N ILE A 228 -0.94 -1.91 23.80
CA ILE A 228 -0.39 -0.59 23.54
C ILE A 228 1.01 -0.53 24.13
N ILE A 229 2.00 -0.18 23.31
CA ILE A 229 3.35 0.12 23.79
C ILE A 229 3.48 1.62 24.00
N VAL A 230 3.89 2.03 25.20
CA VAL A 230 4.18 3.43 25.53
C VAL A 230 5.69 3.59 25.65
N GLY A 231 6.28 4.30 24.70
CA GLY A 231 7.69 4.68 24.68
C GLY A 231 7.88 6.06 25.30
N ARG A 232 8.34 6.11 26.54
CA ARG A 232 8.60 7.38 27.22
C ARG A 232 9.78 8.10 26.59
N GLN A 233 9.62 9.38 26.33
CA GLN A 233 10.76 10.23 25.97
C GLN A 233 11.70 10.37 27.19
N PRO A 234 13.03 10.29 26.98
CA PRO A 234 13.94 10.64 28.07
C PRO A 234 13.64 12.08 28.50
N THR A 235 13.31 12.25 29.78
CA THR A 235 13.18 13.57 30.37
C THR A 235 14.51 14.29 30.18
N MET A 236 14.55 15.34 29.37
CA MET A 236 15.69 16.24 29.35
C MET A 236 15.72 16.96 30.69
N ASN A 237 16.68 16.55 31.54
CA ASN A 237 17.07 17.31 32.75
C ASN A 237 17.91 18.53 32.37
#